data_ea0787f344c8ad329b5c0c912df66144
#
_entry.id   ea0787f344c8ad329b5c0c912df66144
#
_cell.length_a   1.000
_cell.length_b   1.000
_cell.length_c   1.000
_cell.angle_alpha   90.00
_cell.angle_beta   90.00
_cell.angle_gamma   90.00
#
_symmetry.space_group_name_H-M   'P 1'
#
loop_
_entity.id
_entity.type
_entity.pdbx_description
1 polymer ?
#
loop_
_entity_poly.entity_id
_entity_poly.type
_entity_poly.pdbx_seq_one_letter_code
_entity_poly.pdbx_strand_id
1 'polypeptide(L)'
;MIDFHYSDSWADPGKQNPPAAWKNYTVEEMTSAVAAHTKDVLSALSDLGIEVDWVQVGNEVNNGMLHPLGKVQDKTASNFVKFLNAGHQAVKEVYPSAKVILHISNGHDTGLFDWFFSLMKDNNARYDIIGMSLYPVWWENGGWSKWQPAVDACLANIRTLHTKFSKPVMICEFGMPVSEPQMT
;
A
#
# COMPACT_ATOMS: atom_id res chain seq x y z
N MET A 1 12.67 -5.86 2.21
CA MET A 1 11.40 -5.11 2.31
C MET A 1 10.52 -5.76 3.37
N ILE A 2 9.84 -4.95 4.18
CA ILE A 2 8.84 -5.39 5.17
C ILE A 2 7.49 -4.84 4.72
N ASP A 3 6.46 -5.67 4.77
CA ASP A 3 5.09 -5.32 4.40
C ASP A 3 4.15 -5.51 5.60
N PHE A 4 3.54 -4.43 6.07
CA PHE A 4 2.62 -4.44 7.19
C PHE A 4 1.17 -4.49 6.69
N HIS A 5 0.47 -5.58 6.98
CA HIS A 5 -0.96 -5.71 6.65
C HIS A 5 -1.89 -5.10 7.71
N TYR A 6 -1.43 -4.95 8.96
CA TYR A 6 -2.21 -4.49 10.13
C TYR A 6 -3.56 -5.22 10.28
N SER A 7 -3.50 -6.54 10.12
CA SER A 7 -4.67 -7.42 10.18
C SER A 7 -4.25 -8.80 10.70
N ASP A 8 -5.20 -9.57 11.25
CA ASP A 8 -4.97 -10.98 11.64
C ASP A 8 -4.92 -11.92 10.42
N SER A 9 -5.17 -11.42 9.22
CA SER A 9 -5.06 -12.12 7.94
C SER A 9 -4.36 -11.22 6.93
N TRP A 10 -4.07 -11.73 5.72
CA TRP A 10 -3.60 -10.82 4.68
C TRP A 10 -4.68 -9.76 4.35
N ALA A 11 -4.25 -8.53 4.14
CA ALA A 11 -5.08 -7.44 3.67
C ALA A 11 -5.01 -7.36 2.14
N ASP A 12 -6.13 -7.03 1.54
CA ASP A 12 -6.28 -6.73 0.11
C ASP A 12 -7.36 -5.63 -0.06
N PRO A 13 -7.64 -5.10 -1.26
CA PRO A 13 -8.62 -4.03 -1.41
C PRO A 13 -10.01 -4.35 -0.86
N GLY A 14 -10.38 -5.64 -0.78
CA GLY A 14 -11.65 -6.10 -0.21
C GLY A 14 -11.60 -6.45 1.28
N LYS A 15 -10.42 -6.54 1.87
CA LYS A 15 -10.20 -7.01 3.25
C LYS A 15 -9.21 -6.12 3.99
N GLN A 16 -9.72 -5.05 4.56
CA GLN A 16 -8.92 -4.08 5.34
C GLN A 16 -9.38 -4.03 6.81
N ASN A 17 -9.72 -5.21 7.36
CA ASN A 17 -10.20 -5.29 8.75
C ASN A 17 -9.04 -5.11 9.72
N PRO A 18 -9.24 -4.38 10.84
CA PRO A 18 -8.26 -4.30 11.90
C PRO A 18 -8.09 -5.67 12.58
N PRO A 19 -6.94 -5.91 13.25
CA PRO A 19 -6.80 -7.05 14.14
C PRO A 19 -7.93 -7.12 15.19
N ALA A 20 -8.30 -8.31 15.60
CA ALA A 20 -9.36 -8.50 16.61
C ALA A 20 -9.07 -7.71 17.90
N ALA A 21 -7.80 -7.59 18.29
CA ALA A 21 -7.36 -6.82 19.44
C ALA A 21 -7.63 -5.30 19.30
N TRP A 22 -7.74 -4.77 18.09
CA TRP A 22 -7.93 -3.34 17.83
C TRP A 22 -9.36 -2.99 17.40
N LYS A 23 -10.25 -3.98 17.33
CA LYS A 23 -11.61 -3.84 16.77
C LYS A 23 -12.42 -2.68 17.36
N ASN A 24 -12.23 -2.40 18.65
CA ASN A 24 -12.99 -1.39 19.37
C ASN A 24 -12.20 -0.09 19.63
N TYR A 25 -11.08 0.09 18.98
CA TYR A 25 -10.24 1.27 19.16
C TYR A 25 -10.89 2.51 18.54
N THR A 26 -10.66 3.63 19.20
CA THR A 26 -10.88 4.97 18.64
C THR A 26 -9.83 5.27 17.56
N VAL A 27 -10.01 6.35 16.83
CA VAL A 27 -9.02 6.79 15.81
C VAL A 27 -7.64 7.06 16.45
N GLU A 28 -7.62 7.63 17.64
CA GLU A 28 -6.41 7.97 18.40
C GLU A 28 -5.69 6.70 18.88
N GLU A 29 -6.44 5.75 19.44
CA GLU A 29 -5.90 4.45 19.86
C GLU A 29 -5.37 3.65 18.66
N MET A 30 -6.10 3.65 17.53
CA MET A 30 -5.68 2.99 16.30
C MET A 30 -4.39 3.62 15.75
N THR A 31 -4.29 4.95 15.76
CA THR A 31 -3.09 5.68 15.35
C THR A 31 -1.89 5.27 16.19
N SER A 32 -2.07 5.21 17.50
CA SER A 32 -1.03 4.79 18.45
C SER A 32 -0.64 3.32 18.26
N ALA A 33 -1.60 2.45 18.00
CA ALA A 33 -1.38 1.03 17.77
C ALA A 33 -0.58 0.77 16.49
N VAL A 34 -0.90 1.47 15.40
CA VAL A 34 -0.12 1.39 14.14
C VAL A 34 1.34 1.79 14.40
N ALA A 35 1.56 2.93 15.07
CA ALA A 35 2.91 3.38 15.38
C ALA A 35 3.67 2.38 16.25
N ALA A 36 3.05 1.91 17.35
CA ALA A 36 3.66 0.97 18.28
C ALA A 36 4.01 -0.35 17.62
N HIS A 37 3.06 -0.98 16.92
CA HIS A 37 3.28 -2.25 16.22
C HIS A 37 4.39 -2.15 15.17
N THR A 38 4.38 -1.07 14.37
CA THR A 38 5.43 -0.84 13.37
C THR A 38 6.80 -0.73 14.04
N LYS A 39 6.89 0.07 15.10
CA LYS A 39 8.14 0.28 15.83
C LYS A 39 8.64 -1.01 16.49
N ASP A 40 7.77 -1.76 17.15
CA ASP A 40 8.13 -3.00 17.85
C ASP A 40 8.71 -4.04 16.89
N VAL A 41 8.05 -4.27 15.75
CA VAL A 41 8.54 -5.21 14.73
C VAL A 41 9.86 -4.77 14.14
N LEU A 42 9.98 -3.50 13.77
CA LEU A 42 11.21 -2.98 13.16
C LEU A 42 12.37 -2.93 14.17
N SER A 43 12.10 -2.61 15.44
CA SER A 43 13.13 -2.64 16.50
C SER A 43 13.65 -4.06 16.72
N ALA A 44 12.76 -5.05 16.73
CA ALA A 44 13.18 -6.46 16.85
C ALA A 44 14.08 -6.90 15.69
N LEU A 45 13.82 -6.44 14.47
CA LEU A 45 14.70 -6.69 13.32
C LEU A 45 16.04 -5.98 13.46
N SER A 46 16.02 -4.73 13.91
CA SER A 46 17.23 -3.93 14.13
C SER A 46 18.13 -4.55 15.23
N ASP A 47 17.53 -5.04 16.31
CA ASP A 47 18.26 -5.71 17.41
C ASP A 47 18.94 -7.00 16.95
N LEU A 48 18.42 -7.63 15.89
CA LEU A 48 19.03 -8.79 15.23
C LEU A 48 20.07 -8.42 14.16
N GLY A 49 20.34 -7.13 13.97
CA GLY A 49 21.28 -6.63 12.95
C GLY A 49 20.74 -6.75 11.51
N ILE A 50 19.42 -6.89 11.34
CA ILE A 50 18.80 -6.96 10.01
C ILE A 50 18.58 -5.54 9.49
N GLU A 51 19.12 -5.25 8.32
CA GLU A 51 18.90 -3.98 7.63
C GLU A 51 17.62 -4.00 6.81
N VAL A 52 16.86 -2.89 6.87
CA VAL A 52 15.59 -2.74 6.14
C VAL A 52 15.65 -1.49 5.29
N ASP A 53 15.56 -1.65 3.96
CA ASP A 53 15.61 -0.54 2.99
C ASP A 53 14.21 -0.01 2.64
N TRP A 54 13.19 -0.89 2.66
CA TRP A 54 11.82 -0.55 2.24
C TRP A 54 10.79 -1.10 3.22
N VAL A 55 9.80 -0.29 3.53
CA VAL A 55 8.68 -0.67 4.40
C VAL A 55 7.37 -0.23 3.77
N GLN A 56 6.46 -1.16 3.55
CA GLN A 56 5.06 -0.86 3.24
C GLN A 56 4.27 -0.62 4.52
N VAL A 57 3.59 0.51 4.58
CA VAL A 57 2.65 0.85 5.64
C VAL A 57 1.23 0.63 5.14
N GLY A 58 0.75 -0.59 5.30
CA GLY A 58 -0.47 -1.12 4.71
C GLY A 58 -0.25 -1.77 3.33
N ASN A 59 -0.99 -2.84 3.07
CA ASN A 59 -0.97 -3.58 1.81
C ASN A 59 -2.23 -3.31 0.99
N GLU A 60 -2.05 -2.97 -0.29
CA GLU A 60 -3.13 -2.73 -1.27
C GLU A 60 -4.27 -1.84 -0.75
N VAL A 61 -3.91 -0.69 -0.20
CA VAL A 61 -4.82 0.22 0.51
C VAL A 61 -5.65 1.11 -0.41
N ASN A 62 -6.17 0.56 -1.50
CA ASN A 62 -6.94 1.29 -2.54
C ASN A 62 -8.08 2.17 -1.98
N ASN A 63 -8.70 1.71 -0.90
CA ASN A 63 -9.78 2.39 -0.20
C ASN A 63 -9.47 2.61 1.29
N GLY A 64 -8.18 2.71 1.62
CA GLY A 64 -7.69 2.86 2.98
C GLY A 64 -7.40 1.55 3.68
N MET A 65 -7.12 1.58 4.98
CA MET A 65 -6.85 0.42 5.84
C MET A 65 -7.58 0.52 7.18
N LEU A 66 -7.65 -0.59 7.94
CA LEU A 66 -8.23 -0.61 9.30
C LEU A 66 -9.69 -0.13 9.32
N HIS A 67 -10.51 -0.75 8.46
CA HIS A 67 -11.92 -0.39 8.31
C HIS A 67 -12.76 -0.66 9.56
N PRO A 68 -13.79 0.15 9.85
CA PRO A 68 -14.27 1.28 9.02
C PRO A 68 -13.54 2.59 9.26
N LEU A 69 -12.70 2.70 10.30
CA LEU A 69 -12.14 3.99 10.75
C LEU A 69 -11.24 4.66 9.70
N GLY A 70 -10.38 3.88 9.04
CA GLY A 70 -9.44 4.37 8.04
C GLY A 70 -9.92 4.20 6.60
N LYS A 71 -11.24 4.00 6.39
CA LYS A 71 -11.77 3.87 5.03
C LYS A 71 -11.66 5.19 4.27
N VAL A 72 -11.11 5.11 3.06
CA VAL A 72 -11.05 6.23 2.12
C VAL A 72 -12.31 6.20 1.25
N GLN A 73 -13.06 7.28 1.23
CA GLN A 73 -14.26 7.42 0.43
C GLN A 73 -14.33 8.83 -0.16
N ASP A 74 -14.57 8.94 -1.46
CA ASP A 74 -14.69 10.22 -2.19
C ASP A 74 -13.51 11.17 -1.93
N LYS A 75 -13.70 12.13 -1.02
CA LYS A 75 -12.68 13.12 -0.63
C LYS A 75 -12.22 12.96 0.83
N THR A 76 -12.67 11.90 1.52
CA THR A 76 -12.41 11.70 2.95
C THR A 76 -11.29 10.69 3.15
N ALA A 77 -10.13 11.16 3.57
CA ALA A 77 -8.96 10.31 3.84
C ALA A 77 -8.27 10.64 5.17
N SER A 78 -8.82 11.54 5.98
CA SER A 78 -8.12 12.11 7.14
C SER A 78 -7.67 11.05 8.16
N ASN A 79 -8.50 10.08 8.50
CA ASN A 79 -8.14 9.03 9.45
C ASN A 79 -7.10 8.07 8.86
N PHE A 80 -7.28 7.66 7.59
CA PHE A 80 -6.30 6.86 6.89
C PHE A 80 -4.92 7.54 6.87
N VAL A 81 -4.89 8.83 6.54
CA VAL A 81 -3.63 9.60 6.52
C VAL A 81 -3.02 9.73 7.91
N LYS A 82 -3.81 9.83 8.99
CA LYS A 82 -3.26 9.75 10.36
C LYS A 82 -2.55 8.42 10.62
N PHE A 83 -3.18 7.29 10.25
CA PHE A 83 -2.60 5.96 10.43
C PHE A 83 -1.33 5.79 9.59
N LEU A 84 -1.38 6.16 8.31
CA LEU A 84 -0.23 6.11 7.41
C LEU A 84 0.94 6.96 7.93
N ASN A 85 0.67 8.20 8.36
CA ASN A 85 1.70 9.10 8.86
C ASN A 85 2.30 8.61 10.18
N ALA A 86 1.51 7.96 11.04
CA ALA A 86 2.00 7.34 12.27
C ALA A 86 2.94 6.15 11.98
N GLY A 87 2.55 5.28 11.06
CA GLY A 87 3.43 4.20 10.59
C GLY A 87 4.71 4.74 9.93
N HIS A 88 4.59 5.74 9.05
CA HIS A 88 5.75 6.40 8.45
C HIS A 88 6.72 6.94 9.50
N GLN A 89 6.20 7.64 10.52
CA GLN A 89 7.03 8.19 11.60
C GLN A 89 7.75 7.07 12.35
N ALA A 90 7.05 5.98 12.70
CA ALA A 90 7.64 4.83 13.39
C ALA A 90 8.76 4.17 12.57
N VAL A 91 8.59 4.05 11.24
CA VAL A 91 9.67 3.56 10.36
C VAL A 91 10.90 4.46 10.46
N LYS A 92 10.73 5.78 10.36
CA LYS A 92 11.84 6.73 10.39
C LYS A 92 12.54 6.82 11.74
N GLU A 93 11.86 6.48 12.82
CA GLU A 93 12.46 6.40 14.15
C GLU A 93 13.43 5.22 14.31
N VAL A 94 13.13 4.07 13.68
CA VAL A 94 13.98 2.88 13.77
C VAL A 94 14.98 2.82 12.62
N TYR A 95 14.54 3.05 11.41
CA TYR A 95 15.34 3.04 10.18
C TYR A 95 15.23 4.38 9.44
N PRO A 96 16.00 5.41 9.82
CA PRO A 96 15.86 6.76 9.23
C PRO A 96 16.08 6.80 7.72
N SER A 97 16.91 5.90 7.17
CA SER A 97 17.21 5.81 5.73
C SER A 97 16.18 5.00 4.93
N ALA A 98 15.42 4.12 5.59
CA ALA A 98 14.42 3.28 4.94
C ALA A 98 13.37 4.12 4.22
N LYS A 99 12.92 3.65 3.05
CA LYS A 99 11.88 4.29 2.25
C LYS A 99 10.53 3.68 2.56
N VAL A 100 9.56 4.54 2.82
CA VAL A 100 8.17 4.13 3.07
C VAL A 100 7.41 4.08 1.76
N ILE A 101 6.80 2.93 1.50
CA ILE A 101 6.00 2.66 0.31
C ILE A 101 4.52 2.80 0.67
N LEU A 102 3.78 3.54 -0.14
CA LEU A 102 2.32 3.56 -0.13
C LEU A 102 1.83 2.73 -1.32
N HIS A 103 1.23 1.58 -1.02
CA HIS A 103 0.94 0.51 -1.98
C HIS A 103 -0.55 0.38 -2.26
N ILE A 104 -0.92 0.45 -3.54
CA ILE A 104 -2.26 0.12 -4.05
C ILE A 104 -2.19 -0.86 -5.20
N SER A 105 -3.27 -1.62 -5.40
CA SER A 105 -3.35 -2.64 -6.46
C SER A 105 -3.66 -2.04 -7.84
N ASN A 106 -3.75 -2.89 -8.86
CA ASN A 106 -4.16 -2.54 -10.22
C ASN A 106 -3.27 -1.50 -10.90
N GLY A 107 -1.96 -1.77 -10.95
CA GLY A 107 -0.96 -0.85 -11.52
C GLY A 107 -1.24 -0.34 -12.94
N HIS A 108 -2.13 -1.00 -13.68
CA HIS A 108 -2.61 -0.58 -14.99
C HIS A 108 -3.73 0.48 -14.96
N ASP A 109 -4.38 0.71 -13.80
CA ASP A 109 -5.50 1.65 -13.66
C ASP A 109 -5.00 3.07 -13.35
N THR A 110 -4.71 3.82 -14.40
CA THR A 110 -4.23 5.22 -14.28
C THR A 110 -5.23 6.11 -13.54
N GLY A 111 -6.54 5.88 -13.71
CA GLY A 111 -7.58 6.69 -13.07
C GLY A 111 -7.60 6.50 -11.54
N LEU A 112 -7.51 5.24 -11.10
CA LEU A 112 -7.40 4.89 -9.68
C LEU A 112 -6.17 5.55 -9.03
N PHE A 113 -5.01 5.39 -9.66
CA PHE A 113 -3.76 5.95 -9.14
C PHE A 113 -3.79 7.48 -9.12
N ASP A 114 -4.28 8.11 -10.17
CA ASP A 114 -4.38 9.57 -10.24
C ASP A 114 -5.28 10.13 -9.14
N TRP A 115 -6.46 9.55 -8.97
CA TRP A 115 -7.40 9.92 -7.91
C TRP A 115 -6.79 9.72 -6.52
N PHE A 116 -6.27 8.52 -6.24
CA PHE A 116 -5.78 8.17 -4.91
C PHE A 116 -4.60 9.03 -4.50
N PHE A 117 -3.56 9.12 -5.34
CA PHE A 117 -2.35 9.88 -5.00
C PHE A 117 -2.56 11.40 -5.00
N SER A 118 -3.51 11.93 -5.79
CA SER A 118 -3.94 13.32 -5.67
C SER A 118 -4.61 13.58 -4.31
N LEU A 119 -5.51 12.69 -3.89
CA LEU A 119 -6.14 12.77 -2.58
C LEU A 119 -5.12 12.66 -1.44
N MET A 120 -4.13 11.78 -1.56
CA MET A 120 -3.04 11.66 -0.58
C MET A 120 -2.21 12.94 -0.48
N LYS A 121 -1.88 13.56 -1.61
CA LYS A 121 -1.18 14.84 -1.65
C LYS A 121 -1.98 15.95 -0.96
N ASP A 122 -3.28 16.05 -1.25
CA ASP A 122 -4.17 17.07 -0.70
C ASP A 122 -4.35 16.93 0.83
N ASN A 123 -4.19 15.71 1.36
CA ASN A 123 -4.29 15.40 2.78
C ASN A 123 -2.92 15.31 3.50
N ASN A 124 -1.82 15.70 2.86
CA ASN A 124 -0.46 15.68 3.44
C ASN A 124 -0.01 14.28 3.90
N ALA A 125 -0.33 13.24 3.15
CA ALA A 125 0.14 11.89 3.38
C ALA A 125 1.67 11.80 3.19
N ARG A 126 2.34 11.09 4.11
CA ARG A 126 3.78 10.90 4.10
C ARG A 126 4.14 9.54 3.56
N TYR A 127 4.84 9.51 2.46
CA TYR A 127 5.42 8.31 1.85
C TYR A 127 6.57 8.72 0.92
N ASP A 128 7.46 7.79 0.64
CA ASP A 128 8.65 8.03 -0.20
C ASP A 128 8.47 7.47 -1.62
N ILE A 129 7.77 6.34 -1.75
CA ILE A 129 7.63 5.55 -2.98
C ILE A 129 6.15 5.25 -3.23
N ILE A 130 5.72 5.34 -4.49
CA ILE A 130 4.43 4.84 -4.95
C ILE A 130 4.58 3.35 -5.24
N GLY A 131 3.85 2.50 -4.49
CA GLY A 131 3.80 1.06 -4.70
C GLY A 131 2.61 0.63 -5.53
N MET A 132 2.78 -0.43 -6.35
CA MET A 132 1.70 -1.01 -7.13
C MET A 132 1.83 -2.52 -7.27
N SER A 133 0.68 -3.21 -7.36
CA SER A 133 0.61 -4.59 -7.81
C SER A 133 0.35 -4.66 -9.31
N LEU A 134 0.97 -5.62 -9.97
CA LEU A 134 0.72 -5.92 -11.39
C LEU A 134 0.44 -7.40 -11.58
N TYR A 135 -0.83 -7.72 -11.79
CA TYR A 135 -1.32 -9.05 -12.12
C TYR A 135 -2.05 -9.00 -13.48
N PRO A 136 -1.34 -9.11 -14.61
CA PRO A 136 -1.88 -8.86 -15.94
C PRO A 136 -3.10 -9.73 -16.30
N VAL A 137 -3.18 -10.93 -15.73
CA VAL A 137 -4.28 -11.88 -16.00
C VAL A 137 -5.62 -11.45 -15.38
N TRP A 138 -5.62 -10.58 -14.40
CA TRP A 138 -6.83 -10.10 -13.72
C TRP A 138 -7.35 -8.78 -14.28
N TRP A 139 -6.73 -8.27 -15.32
CA TRP A 139 -7.26 -7.10 -16.02
C TRP A 139 -8.52 -7.49 -16.78
N GLU A 140 -9.63 -6.78 -16.55
CA GLU A 140 -10.98 -7.13 -17.04
C GLU A 140 -11.08 -7.36 -18.56
N ASN A 141 -10.24 -6.69 -19.33
CA ASN A 141 -10.19 -6.81 -20.79
C ASN A 141 -9.05 -7.69 -21.29
N GLY A 142 -8.30 -8.34 -20.39
CA GLY A 142 -7.04 -8.95 -20.72
C GLY A 142 -7.05 -10.47 -20.74
N GLY A 143 -7.29 -11.07 -19.61
CA GLY A 143 -7.04 -12.50 -19.45
C GLY A 143 -5.61 -12.88 -19.84
N TRP A 144 -5.35 -14.19 -19.83
CA TRP A 144 -4.02 -14.74 -20.16
C TRP A 144 -3.49 -14.30 -21.54
N SER A 145 -4.35 -14.31 -22.55
CA SER A 145 -3.96 -14.01 -23.95
C SER A 145 -3.68 -12.53 -24.22
N LYS A 146 -4.00 -11.63 -23.29
CA LYS A 146 -3.90 -10.17 -23.47
C LYS A 146 -3.11 -9.50 -22.34
N TRP A 147 -2.12 -10.18 -21.80
CA TRP A 147 -1.28 -9.63 -20.71
C TRP A 147 -0.49 -8.39 -21.14
N GLN A 148 -0.06 -8.31 -22.39
CA GLN A 148 0.78 -7.22 -22.89
C GLN A 148 0.12 -5.84 -22.75
N PRO A 149 -1.14 -5.61 -23.12
CA PRO A 149 -1.81 -4.34 -22.89
C PRO A 149 -1.84 -3.91 -21.42
N ALA A 150 -1.98 -4.85 -20.46
CA ALA A 150 -1.93 -4.53 -19.04
C ALA A 150 -0.54 -4.05 -18.61
N VAL A 151 0.51 -4.68 -19.11
CA VAL A 151 1.90 -4.26 -18.89
C VAL A 151 2.16 -2.89 -19.50
N ASP A 152 1.74 -2.66 -20.74
CA ASP A 152 1.91 -1.38 -21.42
C ASP A 152 1.18 -0.24 -20.69
N ALA A 153 -0.04 -0.49 -20.21
CA ALA A 153 -0.80 0.47 -19.40
C ALA A 153 -0.10 0.75 -18.06
N CYS A 154 0.43 -0.27 -17.39
CA CYS A 154 1.20 -0.11 -16.17
C CYS A 154 2.46 0.73 -16.39
N LEU A 155 3.22 0.47 -17.45
CA LEU A 155 4.41 1.25 -17.80
C LEU A 155 4.08 2.72 -18.11
N ALA A 156 2.97 2.97 -18.80
CA ALA A 156 2.47 4.33 -19.04
C ALA A 156 2.08 5.02 -17.73
N ASN A 157 1.40 4.29 -16.82
CA ASN A 157 1.01 4.79 -15.51
C ASN A 157 2.24 5.17 -14.67
N ILE A 158 3.26 4.31 -14.60
CA ILE A 158 4.53 4.59 -13.91
C ILE A 158 5.14 5.93 -14.35
N ARG A 159 5.21 6.18 -15.66
CA ARG A 159 5.76 7.44 -16.20
C ARG A 159 4.92 8.64 -15.80
N THR A 160 3.59 8.51 -15.88
CA THR A 160 2.64 9.57 -15.49
C THR A 160 2.78 9.92 -14.01
N LEU A 161 2.81 8.91 -13.15
CA LEU A 161 2.92 9.08 -11.70
C LEU A 161 4.26 9.71 -11.30
N HIS A 162 5.36 9.22 -11.87
CA HIS A 162 6.67 9.81 -11.61
C HIS A 162 6.71 11.30 -11.99
N THR A 163 6.17 11.63 -13.16
CA THR A 163 6.14 13.04 -13.63
C THR A 163 5.24 13.90 -12.74
N LYS A 164 4.04 13.41 -12.40
CA LYS A 164 3.02 14.20 -11.66
C LYS A 164 3.38 14.39 -10.19
N PHE A 165 3.90 13.36 -9.54
CA PHE A 165 4.13 13.35 -8.08
C PHE A 165 5.61 13.49 -7.70
N SER A 166 6.54 13.45 -8.66
CA SER A 166 7.99 13.52 -8.45
C SER A 166 8.47 12.48 -7.42
N LYS A 167 7.90 11.27 -7.47
CA LYS A 167 8.26 10.16 -6.59
C LYS A 167 8.68 8.94 -7.42
N PRO A 168 9.61 8.11 -6.89
CA PRO A 168 9.85 6.79 -7.45
C PRO A 168 8.58 5.94 -7.44
N VAL A 169 8.47 5.04 -8.41
CA VAL A 169 7.38 4.06 -8.50
C VAL A 169 7.98 2.66 -8.46
N MET A 170 7.40 1.77 -7.66
CA MET A 170 7.85 0.39 -7.50
C MET A 170 6.70 -0.58 -7.76
N ILE A 171 6.95 -1.62 -8.56
CA ILE A 171 6.07 -2.79 -8.60
C ILE A 171 6.42 -3.63 -7.38
N CYS A 172 5.54 -3.62 -6.37
CA CYS A 172 5.71 -4.32 -5.10
C CYS A 172 5.32 -5.79 -5.21
N GLU A 173 4.29 -6.05 -6.02
CA GLU A 173 3.78 -7.39 -6.28
C GLU A 173 3.64 -7.62 -7.78
N PHE A 174 4.04 -8.80 -8.21
CA PHE A 174 3.85 -9.24 -9.57
C PHE A 174 3.48 -10.72 -9.59
N GLY A 175 2.48 -11.07 -10.37
CA GLY A 175 2.10 -12.45 -10.57
C GLY A 175 1.59 -12.72 -11.99
N MET A 176 2.14 -13.77 -12.58
CA MET A 176 1.74 -14.27 -13.89
C MET A 176 1.80 -15.79 -13.87
N PRO A 177 0.70 -16.53 -14.13
CA PRO A 177 0.74 -17.97 -14.25
C PRO A 177 1.66 -18.42 -15.38
N VAL A 178 2.35 -19.54 -15.21
CA VAL A 178 3.24 -20.12 -16.24
C VAL A 178 2.48 -20.78 -17.40
N SER A 179 1.18 -21.04 -17.20
CA SER A 179 0.27 -21.58 -18.21
C SER A 179 -1.11 -20.93 -18.08
N GLU A 180 -1.89 -20.97 -19.14
CA GLU A 180 -3.25 -20.45 -19.10
C GLU A 180 -4.05 -21.13 -17.97
N PRO A 181 -4.67 -20.36 -17.05
CA PRO A 181 -5.50 -20.93 -16.00
C PRO A 181 -6.67 -21.66 -16.63
N GLN A 182 -6.87 -22.93 -16.28
CA GLN A 182 -8.10 -23.62 -16.61
C GLN A 182 -9.22 -22.98 -15.81
N MET A 183 -10.14 -22.30 -16.47
CA MET A 183 -11.35 -21.82 -15.82
C MET A 183 -12.21 -23.03 -15.44
N THR A 184 -12.22 -23.35 -14.17
CA THR A 184 -13.12 -24.36 -13.57
C THR A 184 -14.37 -23.69 -13.04
#